data_7fb453f453b53cd100cab1a37d62fa5b
#
_entry.id   7fb453f453b53cd100cab1a37d62fa5b
#
_cell.length_a   1.000
_cell.length_b   1.000
_cell.length_c   1.000
_cell.angle_alpha   90.00
_cell.angle_beta   90.00
_cell.angle_gamma   90.00
#
_symmetry.space_group_name_H-M   'P 1'
#
loop_
_entity.id
_entity.type
_entity.pdbx_description
1 polymer ?
#
loop_
_entity_poly.entity_id
_entity_poly.type
_entity_poly.pdbx_seq_one_letter_code
_entity_poly.pdbx_strand_id
1 'polypeptide(L)'
;MTTIDIELLSVSKQFGANRIVDDISLAITKGKFVSILGPSGCGKTTTLNMIAGFEAPSSGQIRIRGRDQAGVPPEARKIGLVFQNYALFPHMTVAQNVGFGLRMQGRPREEIANGVSRALKSVHLEGFEDRYPKELSGGQQQRVAVARAIAPSPSVLLLDEPLSNLDLKLREAMRVELKEIQEDLGMTFIYVTHDQEEAMAMSDRIVVMQGGVVAQEGAPADIYGSPRTSFVADFIGKSNILPIDDISATDTPERRVTVLLGEGKLPVTAIWPHDVAPDKARYCCIRPEAVRLSDAAGALDEPANRLTGTIQKVVNLGAYLEAWTLVDGKITLKSMIRSTRLDKFSVGCRVDIAIAHSAVQLLEQ
;
A
#
# COMPACT_ATOMS: atom_id res chain seq x y z
N MET A 1 -22.89 11.59 -9.09
CA MET A 1 -22.80 10.99 -7.73
C MET A 1 -21.85 9.80 -7.82
N THR A 2 -20.84 9.75 -6.99
CA THR A 2 -19.87 8.65 -6.96
C THR A 2 -20.56 7.40 -6.39
N THR A 3 -20.63 6.32 -7.15
CA THR A 3 -21.25 5.07 -6.69
C THR A 3 -20.28 4.35 -5.74
N ILE A 4 -20.75 3.97 -4.55
CA ILE A 4 -19.99 3.21 -3.56
C ILE A 4 -20.36 1.73 -3.69
N ASP A 5 -19.37 0.86 -3.80
CA ASP A 5 -19.56 -0.59 -3.83
C ASP A 5 -19.50 -1.22 -2.44
N ILE A 6 -18.60 -0.75 -1.56
CA ILE A 6 -18.47 -1.25 -0.18
C ILE A 6 -18.45 -0.08 0.81
N GLU A 7 -19.21 -0.20 1.88
CA GLU A 7 -19.15 0.70 3.04
C GLU A 7 -18.98 -0.12 4.31
N LEU A 8 -18.01 0.26 5.11
CA LEU A 8 -17.89 -0.13 6.50
C LEU A 8 -18.27 1.08 7.35
N LEU A 9 -19.16 0.91 8.30
CA LEU A 9 -19.68 1.96 9.17
C LEU A 9 -19.40 1.57 10.62
N SER A 10 -18.39 2.17 11.23
CA SER A 10 -17.95 1.92 12.62
C SER A 10 -17.80 0.43 12.94
N VAL A 11 -17.13 -0.30 12.03
CA VAL A 11 -17.00 -1.76 12.12
C VAL A 11 -15.90 -2.13 13.11
N SER A 12 -16.25 -2.97 14.08
CA SER A 12 -15.27 -3.57 15.00
C SER A 12 -15.40 -5.09 15.04
N LYS A 13 -14.27 -5.77 15.32
CA LYS A 13 -14.22 -7.22 15.51
C LYS A 13 -13.38 -7.57 16.72
N GLN A 14 -13.96 -8.40 17.57
CA GLN A 14 -13.34 -8.90 18.79
C GLN A 14 -13.38 -10.43 18.80
N PHE A 15 -12.27 -11.06 19.17
CA PHE A 15 -12.16 -12.50 19.45
C PHE A 15 -11.78 -12.69 20.92
N GLY A 16 -12.71 -13.16 21.71
CA GLY A 16 -12.56 -13.22 23.17
C GLY A 16 -12.31 -11.83 23.75
N ALA A 17 -11.17 -11.63 24.42
CA ALA A 17 -10.76 -10.34 24.98
C ALA A 17 -10.00 -9.45 23.97
N ASN A 18 -9.58 -9.99 22.82
CA ASN A 18 -8.72 -9.28 21.87
C ASN A 18 -9.56 -8.56 20.81
N ARG A 19 -9.46 -7.25 20.76
CA ARG A 19 -10.03 -6.43 19.68
C ARG A 19 -9.01 -6.35 18.53
N ILE A 20 -9.38 -6.96 17.38
CA ILE A 20 -8.51 -7.06 16.19
C ILE A 20 -8.81 -5.95 15.20
N VAL A 21 -10.07 -5.53 15.11
CA VAL A 21 -10.51 -4.39 14.30
C VAL A 21 -11.30 -3.47 15.21
N ASP A 22 -10.99 -2.17 15.18
CA ASP A 22 -11.56 -1.19 16.08
C ASP A 22 -12.08 0.03 15.33
N ASP A 23 -13.40 0.19 15.31
CA ASP A 23 -14.13 1.34 14.78
C ASP A 23 -13.70 1.78 13.35
N ILE A 24 -13.59 0.83 12.43
CA ILE A 24 -13.22 1.14 11.05
C ILE A 24 -14.43 1.66 10.28
N SER A 25 -14.29 2.86 9.70
CA SER A 25 -15.21 3.43 8.72
C SER A 25 -14.48 3.64 7.40
N LEU A 26 -14.98 3.02 6.32
CA LEU A 26 -14.34 3.03 5.01
C LEU A 26 -15.39 2.98 3.90
N ALA A 27 -15.26 3.84 2.89
CA ALA A 27 -16.11 3.83 1.70
C ALA A 27 -15.28 3.54 0.45
N ILE A 28 -15.58 2.45 -0.26
CA ILE A 28 -14.86 2.02 -1.45
C ILE A 28 -15.70 2.31 -2.69
N THR A 29 -15.17 3.18 -3.53
CA THR A 29 -15.80 3.62 -4.77
C THR A 29 -15.76 2.52 -5.82
N LYS A 30 -16.86 2.41 -6.60
CA LYS A 30 -16.98 1.48 -7.71
C LYS A 30 -15.85 1.64 -8.73
N GLY A 31 -15.32 0.51 -9.21
CA GLY A 31 -14.29 0.44 -10.26
C GLY A 31 -12.90 0.84 -9.79
N LYS A 32 -12.68 0.99 -8.48
CA LYS A 32 -11.37 1.35 -7.92
C LYS A 32 -10.60 0.13 -7.45
N PHE A 33 -9.28 0.20 -7.60
CA PHE A 33 -8.33 -0.71 -6.97
C PHE A 33 -7.94 -0.13 -5.60
N VAL A 34 -8.36 -0.77 -4.52
CA VAL A 34 -8.08 -0.31 -3.15
C VAL A 34 -7.24 -1.33 -2.43
N SER A 35 -6.05 -0.93 -1.97
CA SER A 35 -5.21 -1.79 -1.14
C SER A 35 -5.40 -1.51 0.34
N ILE A 36 -5.52 -2.58 1.12
CA ILE A 36 -5.45 -2.56 2.58
C ILE A 36 -4.06 -3.04 2.96
N LEU A 37 -3.24 -2.13 3.48
CA LEU A 37 -1.82 -2.30 3.75
C LEU A 37 -1.53 -2.15 5.25
N GLY A 38 -0.58 -2.90 5.79
CA GLY A 38 -0.18 -2.78 7.20
C GLY A 38 0.63 -3.98 7.67
N PRO A 39 1.22 -3.90 8.86
CA PRO A 39 2.01 -5.00 9.45
C PRO A 39 1.16 -6.25 9.70
N SER A 40 1.82 -7.37 9.93
CA SER A 40 1.14 -8.62 10.30
C SER A 40 0.33 -8.43 11.59
N GLY A 41 -0.88 -8.99 11.63
CA GLY A 41 -1.76 -8.91 12.80
C GLY A 41 -2.54 -7.60 12.98
N CYS A 42 -2.42 -6.60 12.09
CA CYS A 42 -3.16 -5.33 12.22
C CYS A 42 -4.64 -5.39 11.81
N GLY A 43 -5.18 -6.56 11.41
CA GLY A 43 -6.60 -6.72 11.12
C GLY A 43 -7.01 -6.77 9.64
N LYS A 44 -6.06 -6.73 8.68
CA LYS A 44 -6.34 -6.72 7.22
C LYS A 44 -7.20 -7.89 6.76
N THR A 45 -6.71 -9.12 6.93
CA THR A 45 -7.43 -10.35 6.55
C THR A 45 -8.75 -10.49 7.32
N THR A 46 -8.80 -10.05 8.59
CA THR A 46 -10.06 -10.04 9.37
C THR A 46 -11.08 -9.09 8.74
N THR A 47 -10.64 -7.89 8.34
CA THR A 47 -11.49 -6.92 7.63
C THR A 47 -11.98 -7.49 6.30
N LEU A 48 -11.10 -8.13 5.53
CA LEU A 48 -11.45 -8.80 4.27
C LEU A 48 -12.50 -9.90 4.51
N ASN A 49 -12.30 -10.76 5.54
CA ASN A 49 -13.21 -11.85 5.89
C ASN A 49 -14.58 -11.35 6.36
N MET A 50 -14.64 -10.20 7.04
CA MET A 50 -15.90 -9.58 7.40
C MET A 50 -16.65 -9.07 6.15
N ILE A 51 -15.96 -8.48 5.18
CA ILE A 51 -16.54 -8.08 3.89
C ILE A 51 -17.04 -9.31 3.13
N ALA A 52 -16.21 -10.37 3.06
CA ALA A 52 -16.56 -11.62 2.38
C ALA A 52 -17.71 -12.39 3.05
N GLY A 53 -17.94 -12.19 4.35
CA GLY A 53 -19.00 -12.86 5.11
C GLY A 53 -18.56 -14.12 5.84
N PHE A 54 -17.27 -14.44 5.87
CA PHE A 54 -16.74 -15.55 6.68
C PHE A 54 -16.72 -15.22 8.18
N GLU A 55 -16.66 -13.91 8.49
CA GLU A 55 -16.69 -13.41 9.86
C GLU A 55 -17.79 -12.36 9.98
N ALA A 56 -18.57 -12.43 11.07
CA ALA A 56 -19.49 -11.36 11.41
C ALA A 56 -18.78 -10.26 12.20
N PRO A 57 -19.04 -8.97 11.96
CA PRO A 57 -18.56 -7.90 12.82
C PRO A 57 -19.14 -8.04 14.23
N SER A 58 -18.40 -7.63 15.25
CA SER A 58 -18.89 -7.56 16.63
C SER A 58 -19.77 -6.34 16.86
N SER A 59 -19.51 -5.26 16.12
CA SER A 59 -20.33 -4.04 16.06
C SER A 59 -20.14 -3.33 14.73
N GLY A 60 -21.01 -2.36 14.45
CA GLY A 60 -21.01 -1.63 13.19
C GLY A 60 -21.76 -2.35 12.07
N GLN A 61 -21.69 -1.81 10.86
CA GLN A 61 -22.46 -2.29 9.72
C GLN A 61 -21.59 -2.37 8.46
N ILE A 62 -21.79 -3.41 7.66
CA ILE A 62 -21.16 -3.58 6.34
C ILE A 62 -22.27 -3.51 5.28
N ARG A 63 -22.10 -2.65 4.30
CA ARG A 63 -22.98 -2.53 3.15
C ARG A 63 -22.25 -2.82 1.85
N ILE A 64 -22.92 -3.56 0.96
CA ILE A 64 -22.48 -3.80 -0.41
C ILE A 64 -23.52 -3.21 -1.34
N ARG A 65 -23.10 -2.20 -2.15
CA ARG A 65 -24.01 -1.44 -3.03
C ARG A 65 -25.25 -0.94 -2.29
N GLY A 66 -25.03 -0.35 -1.11
CA GLY A 66 -26.07 0.20 -0.24
C GLY A 66 -26.92 -0.84 0.50
N ARG A 67 -26.72 -2.15 0.29
CA ARG A 67 -27.47 -3.22 0.97
C ARG A 67 -26.71 -3.71 2.19
N ASP A 68 -27.38 -3.75 3.32
CA ASP A 68 -26.83 -4.34 4.55
C ASP A 68 -26.51 -5.82 4.36
N GLN A 69 -25.36 -6.25 4.90
CA GLN A 69 -24.87 -7.61 4.81
C GLN A 69 -25.00 -8.40 6.13
N ALA A 70 -25.70 -7.88 7.12
CA ALA A 70 -25.95 -8.59 8.37
C ALA A 70 -26.70 -9.91 8.10
N GLY A 71 -26.13 -11.03 8.55
CA GLY A 71 -26.70 -12.37 8.34
C GLY A 71 -26.70 -12.91 6.91
N VAL A 72 -26.13 -12.16 5.95
CA VAL A 72 -25.98 -12.63 4.55
C VAL A 72 -24.75 -13.54 4.46
N PRO A 73 -24.92 -14.83 4.07
CA PRO A 73 -23.78 -15.74 3.96
C PRO A 73 -22.89 -15.41 2.75
N PRO A 74 -21.61 -15.86 2.72
CA PRO A 74 -20.62 -15.51 1.71
C PRO A 74 -21.10 -15.70 0.27
N GLU A 75 -21.71 -16.83 -0.04
CA GLU A 75 -22.18 -17.20 -1.38
C GLU A 75 -23.31 -16.28 -1.90
N ALA A 76 -24.03 -15.61 -1.02
CA ALA A 76 -25.12 -14.70 -1.38
C ALA A 76 -24.67 -13.24 -1.56
N ARG A 77 -23.43 -12.87 -1.14
CA ARG A 77 -22.91 -11.51 -1.19
C ARG A 77 -22.48 -11.04 -2.59
N LYS A 78 -22.45 -11.94 -3.57
CA LYS A 78 -22.01 -11.66 -4.95
C LYS A 78 -20.61 -11.05 -5.01
N ILE A 79 -19.69 -11.55 -4.23
CA ILE A 79 -18.28 -11.17 -4.16
C ILE A 79 -17.45 -12.33 -4.70
N GLY A 80 -16.39 -12.03 -5.45
CA GLY A 80 -15.33 -12.97 -5.78
C GLY A 80 -14.23 -12.91 -4.72
N LEU A 81 -13.59 -14.04 -4.42
CA LEU A 81 -12.49 -14.09 -3.47
C LEU A 81 -11.34 -14.94 -4.03
N VAL A 82 -10.13 -14.42 -3.93
CA VAL A 82 -8.88 -15.12 -4.22
C VAL A 82 -8.10 -15.23 -2.92
N PHE A 83 -7.82 -16.46 -2.51
CA PHE A 83 -7.04 -16.76 -1.30
C PHE A 83 -5.54 -16.71 -1.57
N GLN A 84 -4.74 -16.52 -0.56
CA GLN A 84 -3.28 -16.46 -0.58
C GLN A 84 -2.63 -17.68 -1.25
N ASN A 85 -3.17 -18.88 -1.04
CA ASN A 85 -2.70 -20.13 -1.63
C ASN A 85 -3.46 -20.55 -2.90
N TYR A 86 -4.17 -19.59 -3.53
CA TYR A 86 -5.02 -19.77 -4.72
C TYR A 86 -6.20 -20.73 -4.51
N ALA A 87 -6.10 -21.69 -3.60
CA ALA A 87 -7.10 -22.71 -3.26
C ALA A 87 -7.72 -23.39 -4.50
N LEU A 88 -6.91 -23.67 -5.52
CA LEU A 88 -7.35 -24.41 -6.70
C LEU A 88 -7.63 -25.87 -6.34
N PHE A 89 -8.66 -26.44 -6.95
CA PHE A 89 -8.97 -27.86 -6.81
C PHE A 89 -8.00 -28.68 -7.66
N PRO A 90 -7.07 -29.45 -7.04
CA PRO A 90 -5.96 -30.08 -7.77
C PRO A 90 -6.41 -31.23 -8.69
N HIS A 91 -7.59 -31.81 -8.42
CA HIS A 91 -8.20 -32.90 -9.19
C HIS A 91 -9.13 -32.42 -10.31
N MET A 92 -9.28 -31.11 -10.46
CA MET A 92 -10.08 -30.48 -11.50
C MET A 92 -9.18 -29.80 -12.54
N THR A 93 -9.60 -29.81 -13.81
CA THR A 93 -8.95 -29.03 -14.86
C THR A 93 -9.16 -27.52 -14.64
N VAL A 94 -8.47 -26.69 -15.41
CA VAL A 94 -8.64 -25.22 -15.43
C VAL A 94 -10.11 -24.87 -15.69
N ALA A 95 -10.71 -25.40 -16.76
CA ALA A 95 -12.12 -25.15 -17.07
C ALA A 95 -13.07 -25.58 -15.93
N GLN A 96 -12.76 -26.70 -15.28
CA GLN A 96 -13.54 -27.20 -14.17
C GLN A 96 -13.40 -26.33 -12.91
N ASN A 97 -12.21 -25.81 -12.63
CA ASN A 97 -11.96 -24.86 -11.56
C ASN A 97 -12.73 -23.55 -11.81
N VAL A 98 -12.56 -22.95 -12.98
CA VAL A 98 -13.20 -21.68 -13.33
C VAL A 98 -14.71 -21.79 -13.35
N GLY A 99 -15.26 -22.90 -13.90
CA GLY A 99 -16.71 -23.15 -13.96
C GLY A 99 -17.34 -23.59 -12.63
N PHE A 100 -16.55 -23.80 -11.57
CA PHE A 100 -17.06 -24.37 -10.31
C PHE A 100 -18.18 -23.51 -9.69
N GLY A 101 -17.97 -22.21 -9.54
CA GLY A 101 -18.96 -21.30 -8.96
C GLY A 101 -20.26 -21.24 -9.76
N LEU A 102 -20.18 -21.25 -11.09
CA LEU A 102 -21.36 -21.29 -11.96
C LEU A 102 -22.15 -22.59 -11.82
N ARG A 103 -21.45 -23.73 -11.65
CA ARG A 103 -22.08 -25.03 -11.39
C ARG A 103 -22.82 -25.04 -10.05
N MET A 104 -22.21 -24.49 -9.00
CA MET A 104 -22.86 -24.38 -7.69
C MET A 104 -24.10 -23.48 -7.71
N GLN A 105 -24.15 -22.49 -8.62
CA GLN A 105 -25.34 -21.67 -8.88
C GLN A 105 -26.40 -22.37 -9.72
N GLY A 106 -26.17 -23.62 -10.15
CA GLY A 106 -27.13 -24.38 -10.97
C GLY A 106 -27.28 -23.86 -12.41
N ARG A 107 -26.27 -23.17 -12.94
CA ARG A 107 -26.35 -22.62 -14.31
C ARG A 107 -26.35 -23.74 -15.38
N PRO A 108 -27.04 -23.54 -16.50
CA PRO A 108 -26.98 -24.45 -17.65
C PRO A 108 -25.56 -24.66 -18.16
N ARG A 109 -25.28 -25.82 -18.77
CA ARG A 109 -23.95 -26.17 -19.31
C ARG A 109 -23.43 -25.14 -20.30
N GLU A 110 -24.27 -24.60 -21.15
CA GLU A 110 -23.90 -23.58 -22.14
C GLU A 110 -23.48 -22.26 -21.46
N GLU A 111 -24.20 -21.80 -20.43
CA GLU A 111 -23.82 -20.62 -19.66
C GLU A 111 -22.50 -20.81 -18.92
N ILE A 112 -22.25 -22.03 -18.41
CA ILE A 112 -20.97 -22.38 -17.76
C ILE A 112 -19.84 -22.30 -18.79
N ALA A 113 -19.99 -22.92 -19.97
CA ALA A 113 -18.97 -22.91 -21.02
C ALA A 113 -18.66 -21.48 -21.45
N ASN A 114 -19.67 -20.66 -21.72
CA ASN A 114 -19.53 -19.27 -22.09
C ASN A 114 -18.88 -18.43 -20.98
N GLY A 115 -19.23 -18.68 -19.71
CA GLY A 115 -18.67 -18.01 -18.55
C GLY A 115 -17.17 -18.35 -18.36
N VAL A 116 -16.83 -19.62 -18.51
CA VAL A 116 -15.43 -20.11 -18.46
C VAL A 116 -14.59 -19.47 -19.56
N SER A 117 -15.06 -19.52 -20.82
CA SER A 117 -14.35 -18.93 -21.94
C SER A 117 -14.09 -17.44 -21.75
N ARG A 118 -15.11 -16.67 -21.35
CA ARG A 118 -14.94 -15.23 -21.05
C ARG A 118 -13.94 -14.98 -19.92
N ALA A 119 -14.04 -15.74 -18.83
CA ALA A 119 -13.15 -15.55 -17.70
C ALA A 119 -11.70 -15.89 -18.05
N LEU A 120 -11.46 -16.97 -18.79
CA LEU A 120 -10.11 -17.34 -19.25
C LEU A 120 -9.53 -16.32 -20.22
N LYS A 121 -10.35 -15.77 -21.11
CA LYS A 121 -9.95 -14.69 -22.00
C LYS A 121 -9.53 -13.44 -21.22
N SER A 122 -10.29 -13.03 -20.20
CA SER A 122 -9.96 -11.85 -19.37
C SER A 122 -8.65 -11.98 -18.60
N VAL A 123 -8.12 -13.20 -18.40
CA VAL A 123 -6.85 -13.45 -17.73
C VAL A 123 -5.77 -14.00 -18.65
N HIS A 124 -5.96 -13.92 -19.97
CA HIS A 124 -5.02 -14.40 -21.00
C HIS A 124 -4.59 -15.87 -20.85
N LEU A 125 -5.56 -16.76 -20.56
CA LEU A 125 -5.36 -18.20 -20.40
C LEU A 125 -6.21 -19.03 -21.39
N GLU A 126 -6.50 -18.50 -22.56
CA GLU A 126 -7.15 -19.25 -23.65
C GLU A 126 -6.26 -20.43 -24.08
N GLY A 127 -6.87 -21.60 -24.27
CA GLY A 127 -6.15 -22.82 -24.63
C GLY A 127 -5.56 -23.62 -23.46
N PHE A 128 -5.84 -23.20 -22.21
CA PHE A 128 -5.40 -23.90 -21.00
C PHE A 128 -6.51 -24.72 -20.33
N GLU A 129 -7.68 -24.81 -20.93
CA GLU A 129 -8.94 -25.36 -20.36
C GLU A 129 -8.77 -26.76 -19.79
N ASP A 130 -8.03 -27.63 -20.48
CA ASP A 130 -7.88 -29.05 -20.15
C ASP A 130 -6.70 -29.35 -19.22
N ARG A 131 -5.85 -28.35 -18.91
CA ARG A 131 -4.70 -28.52 -18.03
C ARG A 131 -5.15 -28.63 -16.56
N TYR A 132 -4.35 -29.32 -15.77
CA TYR A 132 -4.50 -29.38 -14.31
C TYR A 132 -3.61 -28.34 -13.62
N PRO A 133 -3.95 -27.91 -12.38
CA PRO A 133 -3.15 -26.93 -11.63
C PRO A 133 -1.66 -27.28 -11.53
N LYS A 134 -1.31 -28.56 -11.36
CA LYS A 134 0.08 -29.04 -11.26
C LYS A 134 0.92 -28.81 -12.54
N GLU A 135 0.28 -28.55 -13.67
CA GLU A 135 0.91 -28.33 -14.97
C GLU A 135 1.13 -26.83 -15.27
N LEU A 136 0.78 -25.98 -14.32
CA LEU A 136 0.80 -24.53 -14.44
C LEU A 136 1.91 -23.92 -13.59
N SER A 137 2.52 -22.82 -14.08
CA SER A 137 3.37 -21.97 -13.26
C SER A 137 2.57 -21.26 -12.15
N GLY A 138 3.23 -20.74 -11.11
CA GLY A 138 2.57 -20.00 -10.03
C GLY A 138 1.72 -18.84 -10.51
N GLY A 139 2.22 -18.03 -11.46
CA GLY A 139 1.45 -16.93 -12.04
C GLY A 139 0.24 -17.41 -12.86
N GLN A 140 0.38 -18.57 -13.57
CA GLN A 140 -0.77 -19.17 -14.26
C GLN A 140 -1.82 -19.69 -13.27
N GLN A 141 -1.39 -20.32 -12.17
CA GLN A 141 -2.31 -20.76 -11.11
C GLN A 141 -3.07 -19.59 -10.51
N GLN A 142 -2.37 -18.49 -10.25
CA GLN A 142 -3.00 -17.25 -9.75
C GLN A 142 -4.04 -16.73 -10.74
N ARG A 143 -3.71 -16.62 -12.03
CA ARG A 143 -4.67 -16.20 -13.06
C ARG A 143 -5.88 -17.12 -13.16
N VAL A 144 -5.71 -18.43 -13.00
CA VAL A 144 -6.85 -19.37 -12.90
C VAL A 144 -7.70 -19.08 -11.66
N ALA A 145 -7.09 -18.76 -10.51
CA ALA A 145 -7.84 -18.39 -9.31
C ALA A 145 -8.64 -17.09 -9.48
N VAL A 146 -8.05 -16.09 -10.16
CA VAL A 146 -8.76 -14.86 -10.55
C VAL A 146 -9.90 -15.19 -11.51
N ALA A 147 -9.66 -15.97 -12.58
CA ALA A 147 -10.70 -16.38 -13.52
C ALA A 147 -11.86 -17.10 -12.83
N ARG A 148 -11.57 -18.01 -11.90
CA ARG A 148 -12.59 -18.70 -11.09
C ARG A 148 -13.41 -17.72 -10.26
N ALA A 149 -12.78 -16.72 -9.69
CA ALA A 149 -13.46 -15.73 -8.85
C ALA A 149 -14.33 -14.76 -9.68
N ILE A 150 -13.95 -14.41 -10.93
CA ILE A 150 -14.70 -13.50 -11.78
C ILE A 150 -15.75 -14.18 -12.66
N ALA A 151 -15.63 -15.50 -12.93
CA ALA A 151 -16.56 -16.24 -13.80
C ALA A 151 -18.04 -16.07 -13.42
N PRO A 152 -18.44 -16.05 -12.11
CA PRO A 152 -19.80 -15.78 -11.68
C PRO A 152 -20.26 -14.32 -11.85
N SER A 153 -19.42 -13.45 -12.40
CA SER A 153 -19.67 -12.01 -12.56
C SER A 153 -19.98 -11.30 -11.22
N PRO A 154 -19.06 -11.36 -10.25
CA PRO A 154 -19.25 -10.69 -8.97
C PRO A 154 -19.24 -9.17 -9.11
N SER A 155 -19.70 -8.47 -8.07
CA SER A 155 -19.65 -7.01 -8.04
C SER A 155 -18.29 -6.45 -7.62
N VAL A 156 -17.58 -7.19 -6.76
CA VAL A 156 -16.30 -6.83 -6.17
C VAL A 156 -15.42 -8.06 -6.12
N LEU A 157 -14.14 -7.91 -6.36
CA LEU A 157 -13.14 -8.95 -6.16
C LEU A 157 -12.27 -8.64 -4.94
N LEU A 158 -12.19 -9.59 -4.03
CA LEU A 158 -11.32 -9.55 -2.87
C LEU A 158 -10.10 -10.43 -3.13
N LEU A 159 -8.91 -9.94 -2.80
CA LEU A 159 -7.66 -10.65 -2.97
C LEU A 159 -6.87 -10.61 -1.64
N ASP A 160 -6.61 -11.77 -1.05
CA ASP A 160 -5.85 -11.90 0.19
C ASP A 160 -4.42 -12.35 -0.11
N GLU A 161 -3.49 -11.42 -0.13
CA GLU A 161 -2.04 -11.60 -0.40
C GLU A 161 -1.74 -12.51 -1.61
N PRO A 162 -2.36 -12.32 -2.77
CA PRO A 162 -2.31 -13.30 -3.85
C PRO A 162 -0.93 -13.41 -4.54
N LEU A 163 0.00 -12.47 -4.31
CA LEU A 163 1.36 -12.47 -4.89
C LEU A 163 2.43 -13.00 -3.93
N SER A 164 2.09 -13.28 -2.67
CA SER A 164 3.07 -13.62 -1.62
C SER A 164 3.88 -14.88 -1.92
N ASN A 165 3.33 -15.83 -2.66
CA ASN A 165 3.95 -17.12 -2.98
C ASN A 165 4.76 -17.11 -4.29
N LEU A 166 4.93 -15.95 -4.95
CA LEU A 166 5.66 -15.80 -6.19
C LEU A 166 7.09 -15.30 -5.94
N ASP A 167 8.02 -15.70 -6.80
CA ASP A 167 9.35 -15.10 -6.84
C ASP A 167 9.28 -13.63 -7.28
N LEU A 168 10.34 -12.85 -7.00
CA LEU A 168 10.35 -11.40 -7.22
C LEU A 168 10.01 -11.02 -8.67
N LYS A 169 10.66 -11.66 -9.64
CA LYS A 169 10.48 -11.33 -11.07
C LYS A 169 9.06 -11.61 -11.56
N LEU A 170 8.50 -12.74 -11.13
CA LEU A 170 7.12 -13.11 -11.47
C LEU A 170 6.12 -12.20 -10.76
N ARG A 171 6.41 -11.80 -9.51
CA ARG A 171 5.58 -10.87 -8.75
C ARG A 171 5.50 -9.49 -9.43
N GLU A 172 6.62 -8.94 -9.90
CA GLU A 172 6.65 -7.68 -10.65
C GLU A 172 5.79 -7.75 -11.92
N ALA A 173 5.90 -8.83 -12.70
CA ALA A 173 5.07 -9.02 -13.89
C ALA A 173 3.58 -9.13 -13.54
N MET A 174 3.25 -9.88 -12.49
CA MET A 174 1.87 -10.10 -12.06
C MET A 174 1.20 -8.85 -11.47
N ARG A 175 1.96 -7.91 -10.89
CA ARG A 175 1.43 -6.59 -10.46
C ARG A 175 0.84 -5.83 -11.66
N VAL A 176 1.58 -5.76 -12.76
CA VAL A 176 1.13 -5.08 -13.99
C VAL A 176 -0.11 -5.78 -14.55
N GLU A 177 -0.07 -7.10 -14.72
CA GLU A 177 -1.18 -7.88 -15.27
C GLU A 177 -2.47 -7.75 -14.40
N LEU A 178 -2.36 -7.81 -13.06
CA LEU A 178 -3.55 -7.66 -12.20
C LEU A 178 -4.19 -6.29 -12.33
N LYS A 179 -3.38 -5.24 -12.50
CA LYS A 179 -3.90 -3.89 -12.71
C LYS A 179 -4.59 -3.78 -14.06
N GLU A 180 -4.00 -4.32 -15.13
CA GLU A 180 -4.61 -4.37 -16.47
C GLU A 180 -5.95 -5.14 -16.45
N ILE A 181 -5.97 -6.34 -15.83
CA ILE A 181 -7.21 -7.13 -15.68
C ILE A 181 -8.30 -6.32 -14.95
N GLN A 182 -7.93 -5.58 -13.90
CA GLN A 182 -8.89 -4.76 -13.15
C GLN A 182 -9.45 -3.63 -14.01
N GLU A 183 -8.60 -2.95 -14.78
CA GLU A 183 -8.99 -1.86 -15.68
C GLU A 183 -9.90 -2.36 -16.80
N ASP A 184 -9.55 -3.48 -17.45
CA ASP A 184 -10.35 -4.10 -18.52
C ASP A 184 -11.74 -4.54 -18.04
N LEU A 185 -11.82 -5.07 -16.82
CA LEU A 185 -13.07 -5.49 -16.21
C LEU A 185 -13.90 -4.30 -15.69
N GLY A 186 -13.29 -3.14 -15.41
CA GLY A 186 -13.93 -2.00 -14.75
C GLY A 186 -14.52 -2.36 -13.38
N MET A 187 -13.97 -3.38 -12.72
CA MET A 187 -14.48 -3.95 -11.46
C MET A 187 -13.75 -3.37 -10.25
N THR A 188 -14.42 -3.31 -9.11
CA THR A 188 -13.81 -2.92 -7.85
C THR A 188 -12.97 -4.06 -7.29
N PHE A 189 -11.69 -3.79 -7.03
CA PHE A 189 -10.77 -4.72 -6.36
C PHE A 189 -10.42 -4.22 -4.97
N ILE A 190 -10.48 -5.13 -3.98
CA ILE A 190 -9.93 -4.92 -2.64
C ILE A 190 -8.78 -5.89 -2.47
N TYR A 191 -7.60 -5.37 -2.27
CA TYR A 191 -6.34 -6.10 -2.25
C TYR A 191 -5.68 -5.98 -0.88
N VAL A 192 -5.50 -7.10 -0.20
CA VAL A 192 -4.75 -7.14 1.06
C VAL A 192 -3.31 -7.50 0.77
N THR A 193 -2.38 -6.74 1.30
CA THR A 193 -0.95 -7.02 1.21
C THR A 193 -0.20 -6.43 2.41
N HIS A 194 1.01 -6.93 2.64
CA HIS A 194 2.02 -6.31 3.49
C HIS A 194 3.16 -5.69 2.67
N ASP A 195 3.14 -5.84 1.35
CA ASP A 195 4.15 -5.31 0.43
C ASP A 195 3.74 -3.89 -0.03
N GLN A 196 4.59 -2.92 0.33
CA GLN A 196 4.36 -1.51 0.02
C GLN A 196 4.45 -1.24 -1.49
N GLU A 197 5.37 -1.91 -2.19
CA GLU A 197 5.55 -1.72 -3.63
C GLU A 197 4.32 -2.21 -4.42
N GLU A 198 3.70 -3.31 -3.97
CA GLU A 198 2.45 -3.78 -4.54
C GLU A 198 1.33 -2.74 -4.40
N ALA A 199 1.14 -2.24 -3.17
CA ALA A 199 0.12 -1.24 -2.90
C ALA A 199 0.37 0.06 -3.68
N MET A 200 1.62 0.55 -3.71
CA MET A 200 2.00 1.78 -4.42
C MET A 200 1.82 1.67 -5.95
N ALA A 201 2.14 0.49 -6.53
CA ALA A 201 2.11 0.31 -7.98
C ALA A 201 0.71 0.10 -8.57
N MET A 202 -0.19 -0.55 -7.82
CA MET A 202 -1.48 -0.99 -8.38
C MET A 202 -2.68 -0.15 -7.94
N SER A 203 -2.58 0.55 -6.79
CA SER A 203 -3.77 1.10 -6.15
C SER A 203 -4.17 2.47 -6.66
N ASP A 204 -5.45 2.69 -6.79
CA ASP A 204 -6.03 4.04 -6.88
C ASP A 204 -6.10 4.69 -5.48
N ARG A 205 -6.22 3.86 -4.43
CA ARG A 205 -6.29 4.29 -3.02
C ARG A 205 -5.69 3.23 -2.12
N ILE A 206 -4.90 3.67 -1.15
CA ILE A 206 -4.30 2.83 -0.12
C ILE A 206 -4.96 3.15 1.22
N VAL A 207 -5.28 2.12 1.98
CA VAL A 207 -5.74 2.17 3.37
C VAL A 207 -4.65 1.57 4.23
N VAL A 208 -3.94 2.38 5.00
CA VAL A 208 -2.89 1.92 5.91
C VAL A 208 -3.50 1.60 7.27
N MET A 209 -3.35 0.36 7.72
CA MET A 209 -3.86 -0.12 9.00
C MET A 209 -2.75 -0.31 10.02
N GLN A 210 -3.01 0.07 11.26
CA GLN A 210 -2.14 -0.15 12.42
C GLN A 210 -2.99 -0.51 13.65
N GLY A 211 -2.67 -1.59 14.35
CA GLY A 211 -3.32 -1.91 15.62
C GLY A 211 -4.85 -2.00 15.58
N GLY A 212 -5.41 -2.42 14.44
CA GLY A 212 -6.86 -2.57 14.28
C GLY A 212 -7.60 -1.33 13.78
N VAL A 213 -6.91 -0.19 13.59
CA VAL A 213 -7.52 1.06 13.10
C VAL A 213 -6.93 1.48 11.75
N VAL A 214 -7.61 2.37 11.05
CA VAL A 214 -7.09 3.04 9.85
C VAL A 214 -6.19 4.19 10.29
N ALA A 215 -4.88 4.06 10.07
CA ALA A 215 -3.92 5.11 10.38
C ALA A 215 -3.98 6.26 9.37
N GLN A 216 -4.07 5.93 8.09
CA GLN A 216 -4.22 6.90 7.00
C GLN A 216 -4.82 6.23 5.77
N GLU A 217 -5.58 6.99 4.98
CA GLU A 217 -6.03 6.58 3.66
C GLU A 217 -5.85 7.71 2.65
N GLY A 218 -5.54 7.36 1.40
CA GLY A 218 -5.30 8.35 0.33
C GLY A 218 -4.79 7.71 -0.95
N ALA A 219 -4.52 8.53 -1.97
CA ALA A 219 -3.82 8.09 -3.15
C ALA A 219 -2.37 7.68 -2.79
N PRO A 220 -1.72 6.78 -3.56
CA PRO A 220 -0.34 6.38 -3.30
C PRO A 220 0.61 7.58 -3.11
N ALA A 221 0.51 8.59 -3.97
CA ALA A 221 1.33 9.79 -3.87
C ALA A 221 1.14 10.54 -2.55
N ASP A 222 -0.12 10.61 -2.03
CA ASP A 222 -0.43 11.28 -0.77
C ASP A 222 0.11 10.51 0.44
N ILE A 223 -0.03 9.17 0.41
CA ILE A 223 0.47 8.29 1.48
C ILE A 223 1.99 8.38 1.60
N TYR A 224 2.72 8.41 0.47
CA TYR A 224 4.18 8.54 0.44
C TYR A 224 4.65 9.97 0.70
N GLY A 225 4.02 10.93 0.01
CA GLY A 225 4.43 12.33 -0.01
C GLY A 225 3.97 13.15 1.18
N SER A 226 2.88 12.74 1.87
CA SER A 226 2.28 13.49 2.98
C SER A 226 1.81 12.54 4.10
N PRO A 227 2.72 11.74 4.69
CA PRO A 227 2.38 10.89 5.81
C PRO A 227 1.93 11.77 7.00
N ARG A 228 0.89 11.31 7.72
CA ARG A 228 0.35 12.05 8.88
C ARG A 228 1.05 11.70 10.19
N THR A 229 1.52 10.46 10.31
CA THR A 229 2.14 9.95 11.54
C THR A 229 3.53 9.39 11.26
N SER A 230 4.36 9.32 12.30
CA SER A 230 5.68 8.69 12.25
C SER A 230 5.59 7.23 11.81
N PHE A 231 4.53 6.52 12.24
CA PHE A 231 4.27 5.16 11.81
C PHE A 231 4.08 5.05 10.29
N VAL A 232 3.21 5.88 9.70
CA VAL A 232 2.96 5.83 8.25
C VAL A 232 4.24 6.21 7.48
N ALA A 233 4.98 7.22 7.96
CA ALA A 233 6.24 7.65 7.35
C ALA A 233 7.31 6.55 7.37
N ASP A 234 7.43 5.79 8.47
CA ASP A 234 8.40 4.70 8.62
C ASP A 234 7.95 3.44 7.90
N PHE A 235 6.65 3.14 7.98
CA PHE A 235 6.09 1.95 7.35
C PHE A 235 6.07 2.06 5.82
N ILE A 236 5.88 3.25 5.25
CA ILE A 236 5.83 3.48 3.79
C ILE A 236 7.17 4.03 3.30
N GLY A 237 8.05 3.12 2.87
CA GLY A 237 9.37 3.46 2.36
C GLY A 237 10.38 3.81 3.45
N LYS A 238 11.58 4.19 3.02
CA LYS A 238 12.65 4.63 3.93
C LYS A 238 12.47 6.10 4.30
N SER A 239 12.77 6.44 5.56
CA SER A 239 12.64 7.81 6.05
C SER A 239 13.74 8.17 7.03
N ASN A 240 14.08 9.45 7.10
CA ASN A 240 14.71 10.08 8.25
C ASN A 240 13.59 10.65 9.12
N ILE A 241 13.28 10.01 10.23
CA ILE A 241 12.29 10.48 11.21
C ILE A 241 13.08 11.04 12.38
N LEU A 242 12.94 12.33 12.61
CA LEU A 242 13.71 13.06 13.61
C LEU A 242 12.75 13.72 14.60
N PRO A 243 13.01 13.62 15.91
CA PRO A 243 12.20 14.30 16.89
C PRO A 243 12.36 15.82 16.77
N ILE A 244 11.27 16.55 16.99
CA ILE A 244 11.23 17.99 17.03
C ILE A 244 11.31 18.41 18.50
N ASP A 245 12.34 19.18 18.86
CA ASP A 245 12.51 19.71 20.22
C ASP A 245 11.75 21.01 20.41
N ASP A 246 11.74 21.86 19.38
CA ASP A 246 11.07 23.16 19.42
C ASP A 246 10.60 23.59 18.03
N ILE A 247 9.54 24.39 17.99
CA ILE A 247 8.94 24.94 16.78
C ILE A 247 8.80 26.45 16.95
N SER A 248 9.53 27.21 16.13
CA SER A 248 9.34 28.63 16.00
C SER A 248 8.49 28.93 14.76
N ALA A 249 7.24 29.31 14.93
CA ALA A 249 6.41 29.76 13.82
C ALA A 249 6.96 31.08 13.26
N THR A 250 7.33 31.09 11.99
CA THR A 250 7.58 32.32 11.25
C THR A 250 6.31 32.71 10.51
N ASP A 251 5.78 33.88 10.82
CA ASP A 251 4.57 34.43 10.20
C ASP A 251 4.88 34.91 8.78
N THR A 252 5.03 33.96 7.86
CA THR A 252 5.29 34.26 6.44
C THR A 252 4.10 33.81 5.58
N PRO A 253 3.82 34.53 4.46
CA PRO A 253 2.78 34.13 3.50
C PRO A 253 2.97 32.70 2.97
N GLU A 254 4.18 32.17 3.02
CA GLU A 254 4.57 30.86 2.52
C GLU A 254 4.51 29.75 3.57
N ARG A 255 3.98 30.06 4.78
CA ARG A 255 3.84 29.10 5.90
C ARG A 255 5.13 28.35 6.24
N ARG A 256 6.25 29.02 6.19
CA ARG A 256 7.53 28.46 6.61
C ARG A 256 7.63 28.47 8.12
N VAL A 257 8.13 27.40 8.67
CA VAL A 257 8.42 27.24 10.09
C VAL A 257 9.82 26.68 10.27
N THR A 258 10.54 27.18 11.24
CA THR A 258 11.82 26.61 11.63
C THR A 258 11.58 25.64 12.78
N VAL A 259 12.00 24.39 12.60
CA VAL A 259 12.00 23.36 13.63
C VAL A 259 13.43 23.11 14.10
N LEU A 260 13.60 22.87 15.39
CA LEU A 260 14.86 22.48 15.99
C LEU A 260 14.85 20.96 16.17
N LEU A 261 15.80 20.27 15.54
CA LEU A 261 15.83 18.81 15.47
C LEU A 261 16.90 18.23 16.40
N GLY A 262 16.46 17.26 17.22
CA GLY A 262 17.28 16.47 18.11
C GLY A 262 17.95 17.27 19.23
N GLU A 263 18.59 16.61 20.17
CA GLU A 263 19.29 17.23 21.31
C GLU A 263 20.34 18.29 20.87
N GLY A 264 20.73 18.26 19.60
CA GLY A 264 21.64 19.20 19.00
C GLY A 264 21.01 20.52 18.55
N LYS A 265 19.68 20.62 18.58
CA LYS A 265 18.93 21.81 18.13
C LYS A 265 19.34 22.27 16.73
N LEU A 266 19.47 21.33 15.78
CA LEU A 266 19.75 21.65 14.38
C LEU A 266 18.55 22.39 13.78
N PRO A 267 18.68 23.67 13.36
CA PRO A 267 17.59 24.42 12.77
C PRO A 267 17.33 23.94 11.34
N VAL A 268 16.09 23.56 11.06
CA VAL A 268 15.64 23.16 9.72
C VAL A 268 14.31 23.85 9.42
N THR A 269 14.23 24.46 8.25
CA THR A 269 13.00 25.09 7.77
C THR A 269 12.15 24.07 7.05
N ALA A 270 10.87 24.01 7.42
CA ALA A 270 9.83 23.19 6.80
C ALA A 270 8.71 24.06 6.24
N ILE A 271 7.91 23.53 5.35
CA ILE A 271 6.63 24.11 4.96
C ILE A 271 5.55 23.49 5.83
N TRP A 272 4.76 24.33 6.48
CA TRP A 272 3.69 23.89 7.37
C TRP A 272 2.52 23.31 6.58
N PRO A 273 2.13 22.02 6.76
CA PRO A 273 0.96 21.45 6.09
C PRO A 273 -0.34 22.02 6.70
N HIS A 274 -1.36 22.19 5.86
CA HIS A 274 -2.67 22.73 6.27
C HIS A 274 -3.39 21.89 7.33
N ASP A 275 -3.11 20.59 7.37
CA ASP A 275 -3.88 19.59 8.11
C ASP A 275 -3.28 19.24 9.49
N VAL A 276 -2.07 19.69 9.78
CA VAL A 276 -1.39 19.43 11.05
C VAL A 276 -1.46 20.68 11.94
N ALA A 277 -2.03 20.56 13.14
CA ALA A 277 -1.99 21.63 14.11
C ALA A 277 -0.55 21.80 14.63
N PRO A 278 -0.01 23.03 14.70
CA PRO A 278 1.39 23.28 15.07
C PRO A 278 1.83 22.60 16.37
N ASP A 279 1.00 22.62 17.35
CA ASP A 279 1.22 22.06 18.69
C ASP A 279 1.21 20.53 18.74
N LYS A 280 0.75 19.87 17.65
CA LYS A 280 0.69 18.41 17.55
C LYS A 280 1.90 17.80 16.86
N ALA A 281 2.69 18.56 16.10
CA ALA A 281 3.88 18.04 15.45
C ALA A 281 4.93 17.62 16.49
N ARG A 282 5.40 16.40 16.39
CA ARG A 282 6.40 15.81 17.29
C ARG A 282 7.63 15.33 16.55
N TYR A 283 7.47 15.02 15.26
CA TYR A 283 8.55 14.53 14.43
C TYR A 283 8.56 15.28 13.09
N CYS A 284 9.71 15.32 12.45
CA CYS A 284 9.79 15.61 11.03
C CYS A 284 10.26 14.37 10.25
N CYS A 285 9.76 14.24 9.03
CA CYS A 285 10.15 13.22 8.08
C CYS A 285 10.87 13.87 6.89
N ILE A 286 12.02 13.30 6.53
CA ILE A 286 12.78 13.67 5.34
C ILE A 286 13.10 12.38 4.59
N ARG A 287 12.63 12.27 3.36
CA ARG A 287 12.91 11.10 2.53
C ARG A 287 14.40 11.07 2.14
N PRO A 288 15.08 9.90 2.14
CA PRO A 288 16.50 9.81 1.79
C PRO A 288 16.85 10.34 0.39
N GLU A 289 15.93 10.19 -0.57
CA GLU A 289 16.10 10.72 -1.94
C GLU A 289 15.98 12.25 -2.02
N ALA A 290 15.38 12.89 -1.02
CA ALA A 290 15.29 14.34 -0.90
C ALA A 290 16.55 14.97 -0.26
N VAL A 291 17.39 14.16 0.37
CA VAL A 291 18.68 14.58 0.95
C VAL A 291 19.74 14.57 -0.14
N ARG A 292 20.00 15.73 -0.74
CA ARG A 292 20.99 15.86 -1.83
C ARG A 292 22.37 16.12 -1.26
N LEU A 293 23.31 15.25 -1.61
CA LEU A 293 24.74 15.41 -1.27
C LEU A 293 25.50 15.96 -2.46
N SER A 294 26.40 16.90 -2.20
CA SER A 294 27.34 17.42 -3.19
C SER A 294 28.70 17.65 -2.58
N ASP A 295 29.74 17.59 -3.43
CA ASP A 295 31.10 17.99 -3.16
C ASP A 295 31.30 19.52 -3.26
N ALA A 296 30.29 20.22 -3.84
CA ALA A 296 30.14 21.68 -3.83
C ALA A 296 28.63 21.97 -3.82
N ALA A 297 28.20 22.97 -3.07
CA ALA A 297 26.79 23.33 -2.90
C ALA A 297 26.12 23.54 -4.27
N GLY A 298 25.50 22.46 -4.79
CA GLY A 298 24.71 22.53 -6.01
C GLY A 298 23.52 23.46 -5.82
N ALA A 299 23.22 24.30 -6.80
CA ALA A 299 22.05 25.16 -6.77
C ALA A 299 20.78 24.28 -6.78
N LEU A 300 19.88 24.48 -5.82
CA LEU A 300 18.49 24.07 -5.92
C LEU A 300 17.72 25.25 -6.49
N ASP A 301 16.77 24.97 -7.38
CA ASP A 301 15.90 25.99 -7.96
C ASP A 301 14.86 26.53 -6.94
N GLU A 302 14.77 25.89 -5.77
CA GLU A 302 13.86 26.24 -4.69
C GLU A 302 14.61 26.53 -3.37
N PRO A 303 13.99 27.25 -2.42
CA PRO A 303 14.56 27.48 -1.10
C PRO A 303 14.86 26.18 -0.37
N ALA A 304 16.07 26.07 0.19
CA ALA A 304 16.55 24.83 0.79
C ALA A 304 17.34 25.08 2.08
N ASN A 305 17.25 24.10 2.97
CA ASN A 305 18.15 23.95 4.11
C ASN A 305 19.54 23.54 3.59
N ARG A 306 20.56 24.28 3.98
CA ARG A 306 21.95 23.99 3.63
C ARG A 306 22.74 23.62 4.87
N LEU A 307 23.24 22.42 4.90
CA LEU A 307 23.93 21.81 6.03
C LEU A 307 25.26 21.25 5.55
N THR A 308 26.15 20.95 6.48
CA THR A 308 27.39 20.23 6.19
C THR A 308 27.49 19.00 7.07
N GLY A 309 28.11 17.94 6.57
CA GLY A 309 28.26 16.73 7.34
C GLY A 309 29.44 15.89 6.87
N THR A 310 29.69 14.81 7.63
CA THR A 310 30.72 13.82 7.31
C THR A 310 30.08 12.46 7.10
N ILE A 311 30.38 11.83 5.98
CA ILE A 311 29.88 10.48 5.67
C ILE A 311 30.48 9.46 6.65
N GLN A 312 29.63 8.78 7.39
CA GLN A 312 30.02 7.74 8.34
C GLN A 312 29.93 6.33 7.75
N LYS A 313 28.99 6.11 6.84
CA LYS A 313 28.76 4.79 6.24
C LYS A 313 28.19 4.94 4.84
N VAL A 314 28.59 4.04 3.95
CA VAL A 314 28.00 3.91 2.59
C VAL A 314 27.70 2.45 2.35
N VAL A 315 26.50 2.16 1.84
CA VAL A 315 26.08 0.81 1.42
C VAL A 315 25.70 0.88 -0.05
N ASN A 316 26.29 0.00 -0.86
CA ASN A 316 25.93 -0.12 -2.27
C ASN A 316 24.73 -1.05 -2.43
N LEU A 317 23.63 -0.55 -2.97
CA LEU A 317 22.39 -1.27 -3.25
C LEU A 317 22.20 -1.54 -4.76
N GLY A 318 23.30 -1.50 -5.54
CA GLY A 318 23.27 -1.69 -6.98
C GLY A 318 23.00 -0.38 -7.73
N ALA A 319 21.77 -0.06 -8.02
CA ALA A 319 21.39 1.17 -8.73
C ALA A 319 21.62 2.45 -7.88
N TYR A 320 21.62 2.31 -6.55
CA TYR A 320 21.76 3.41 -5.60
C TYR A 320 22.79 3.09 -4.51
N LEU A 321 23.35 4.15 -3.94
CA LEU A 321 24.11 4.14 -2.71
C LEU A 321 23.25 4.71 -1.59
N GLU A 322 23.23 4.05 -0.46
CA GLU A 322 22.66 4.61 0.77
C GLU A 322 23.83 5.12 1.63
N ALA A 323 23.86 6.41 1.93
CA ALA A 323 24.89 7.04 2.73
C ALA A 323 24.29 7.56 4.04
N TRP A 324 25.02 7.34 5.15
CA TRP A 324 24.73 7.91 6.47
C TRP A 324 25.69 9.04 6.71
N THR A 325 25.19 10.25 6.83
CA THR A 325 25.98 11.47 7.01
C THR A 325 25.70 12.07 8.37
N LEU A 326 26.73 12.22 9.19
CA LEU A 326 26.66 12.90 10.47
C LEU A 326 26.72 14.41 10.24
N VAL A 327 25.64 15.10 10.57
CA VAL A 327 25.46 16.55 10.43
C VAL A 327 25.79 17.22 11.76
N ASP A 328 26.67 18.20 11.74
CA ASP A 328 27.12 19.00 12.88
C ASP A 328 27.55 18.16 14.13
N GLY A 329 27.97 16.92 13.88
CA GLY A 329 28.36 16.00 14.96
C GLY A 329 27.22 15.49 15.83
N LYS A 330 25.95 15.68 15.41
CA LYS A 330 24.77 15.50 16.26
C LYS A 330 23.70 14.59 15.67
N ILE A 331 23.36 14.75 14.40
CA ILE A 331 22.25 14.05 13.75
C ILE A 331 22.79 13.27 12.55
N THR A 332 22.35 12.03 12.41
CA THR A 332 22.69 11.22 11.23
C THR A 332 21.52 11.23 10.25
N LEU A 333 21.77 11.71 9.04
CA LEU A 333 20.84 11.67 7.93
C LEU A 333 21.20 10.56 6.95
N LYS A 334 20.21 9.78 6.55
CA LYS A 334 20.30 8.84 5.43
C LYS A 334 20.02 9.59 4.12
N SER A 335 20.83 9.36 3.11
CA SER A 335 20.62 9.86 1.75
C SER A 335 20.69 8.75 0.73
N MET A 336 19.95 8.87 -0.36
CA MET A 336 19.96 7.93 -1.47
C MET A 336 20.54 8.60 -2.71
N ILE A 337 21.67 8.07 -3.20
CA ILE A 337 22.47 8.65 -4.28
C ILE A 337 22.57 7.63 -5.41
N ARG A 338 22.55 8.06 -6.67
CA ARG A 338 22.78 7.15 -7.79
C ARG A 338 24.20 6.57 -7.74
N SER A 339 24.34 5.27 -7.97
CA SER A 339 25.61 4.52 -7.88
C SER A 339 26.70 4.99 -8.87
N THR A 340 26.35 5.76 -9.91
CA THR A 340 27.30 6.37 -10.84
C THR A 340 28.25 7.38 -10.20
N ARG A 341 28.07 7.71 -8.89
CA ARG A 341 28.91 8.65 -8.12
C ARG A 341 29.69 7.98 -6.98
N LEU A 342 29.93 6.67 -7.08
CA LEU A 342 30.63 5.88 -6.05
C LEU A 342 32.00 6.42 -5.69
N ASP A 343 32.74 6.97 -6.65
CA ASP A 343 34.06 7.57 -6.53
C ASP A 343 34.09 8.89 -5.72
N LYS A 344 32.95 9.55 -5.61
CA LYS A 344 32.84 10.88 -4.97
C LYS A 344 32.42 10.83 -3.49
N PHE A 345 31.78 9.74 -3.06
CA PHE A 345 31.20 9.64 -1.72
C PHE A 345 31.77 8.44 -0.97
N SER A 346 32.81 8.65 -0.18
CA SER A 346 33.43 7.64 0.66
C SER A 346 33.31 7.99 2.14
N VAL A 347 33.50 7.00 3.00
CA VAL A 347 33.51 7.19 4.46
C VAL A 347 34.62 8.19 4.83
N GLY A 348 34.29 9.15 5.70
CA GLY A 348 35.17 10.23 6.13
C GLY A 348 35.11 11.49 5.24
N CYS A 349 34.50 11.44 4.04
CA CYS A 349 34.33 12.63 3.21
C CYS A 349 33.40 13.65 3.87
N ARG A 350 33.83 14.92 3.84
CA ARG A 350 32.97 16.06 4.18
C ARG A 350 32.12 16.41 2.96
N VAL A 351 30.84 16.59 3.14
CA VAL A 351 29.86 16.86 2.08
C VAL A 351 28.96 18.02 2.45
N ASP A 352 28.50 18.75 1.45
CA ASP A 352 27.42 19.71 1.57
C ASP A 352 26.08 18.97 1.35
N ILE A 353 25.10 19.32 2.16
CA ILE A 353 23.77 18.73 2.17
C ILE A 353 22.76 19.80 1.83
N ALA A 354 21.90 19.53 0.86
CA ALA A 354 20.79 20.40 0.53
C ALA A 354 19.45 19.64 0.62
N ILE A 355 18.49 20.22 1.36
CA ILE A 355 17.15 19.67 1.56
C ILE A 355 16.14 20.78 1.29
N ALA A 356 15.30 20.60 0.28
CA ALA A 356 14.23 21.56 -0.01
C ALA A 356 13.32 21.76 1.21
N HIS A 357 12.84 22.99 1.42
CA HIS A 357 11.89 23.24 2.52
C HIS A 357 10.61 22.42 2.39
N SER A 358 10.15 22.21 1.15
CA SER A 358 9.00 21.37 0.79
C SER A 358 9.18 19.86 1.10
N ALA A 359 10.44 19.41 1.18
CA ALA A 359 10.77 18.02 1.46
C ALA A 359 10.84 17.69 2.97
N VAL A 360 10.74 18.69 3.83
CA VAL A 360 10.68 18.52 5.30
C VAL A 360 9.23 18.48 5.72
N GLN A 361 8.75 17.32 6.08
CA GLN A 361 7.34 17.11 6.46
C GLN A 361 7.20 17.00 7.96
N LEU A 362 6.18 17.65 8.51
CA LEU A 362 5.87 17.62 9.93
C LEU A 362 4.83 16.55 10.22
N LEU A 363 5.10 15.72 11.23
CA LEU A 363 4.28 14.57 11.58
C LEU A 363 3.66 14.75 12.97
N GLU A 364 2.40 14.33 13.10
CA GLU A 364 1.81 14.00 14.39
C GLU A 364 2.47 12.70 14.94
N GLN A 365 2.24 12.36 16.17
CA GLN A 365 2.83 11.23 16.88
C GLN A 365 2.77 9.91 16.11
#